data_f7f45b73b0a5962e2beb49c9c914eaf9
#
_entry.id   f7f45b73b0a5962e2beb49c9c914eaf9
#
_cell.length_a   1.000
_cell.length_b   1.000
_cell.length_c   1.000
_cell.angle_alpha   90.00
_cell.angle_beta   90.00
_cell.angle_gamma   90.00
#
_symmetry.space_group_name_H-M   'P 1'
#
loop_
_entity.id
_entity.type
_entity.pdbx_description
1 polymer ?
#
loop_
_entity_poly.entity_id
_entity_poly.type
_entity_poly.pdbx_seq_one_letter_code
_entity_poly.pdbx_strand_id
1 'polypeptide(L)'
;MMPIQYTDQMNLLKDILQNHSKDCCGSVSECEQIERLAKALMVNQNIDQTGKAILSEIYSYGQNGKYTQHLDEHISNHQDQLNSWVDQINQFS
;
A
#
# COMPACT_ATOMS: atom_id res chain seq x y z
N MET A 1 -0.27 -24.42 -11.96
CA MET A 1 -0.11 -23.58 -10.78
C MET A 1 -1.05 -22.39 -10.87
N MET A 2 -1.77 -22.13 -9.80
CA MET A 2 -2.68 -21.00 -9.78
C MET A 2 -1.91 -19.72 -9.51
N PRO A 3 -2.12 -18.68 -10.31
CA PRO A 3 -1.49 -17.40 -10.02
C PRO A 3 -2.09 -16.82 -8.72
N ILE A 4 -1.32 -15.98 -8.07
CA ILE A 4 -1.80 -15.27 -6.88
C ILE A 4 -2.93 -14.37 -7.31
N GLN A 5 -4.08 -14.51 -6.66
CA GLN A 5 -5.24 -13.70 -6.99
C GLN A 5 -5.05 -12.27 -6.46
N TYR A 6 -5.71 -11.33 -7.13
CA TYR A 6 -5.59 -9.93 -6.72
C TYR A 6 -6.09 -9.71 -5.28
N THR A 7 -7.04 -10.53 -4.82
CA THR A 7 -7.53 -10.43 -3.44
C THR A 7 -6.43 -10.77 -2.44
N ASP A 8 -5.58 -11.73 -2.76
CA ASP A 8 -4.46 -12.09 -1.90
C ASP A 8 -3.42 -10.96 -1.85
N GLN A 9 -3.17 -10.34 -3.01
CA GLN A 9 -2.26 -9.19 -3.08
C GLN A 9 -2.82 -8.00 -2.32
N MET A 10 -4.13 -7.76 -2.42
CA MET A 10 -4.78 -6.68 -1.68
C MET A 10 -4.67 -6.91 -0.18
N ASN A 11 -4.87 -8.15 0.28
CA ASN A 11 -4.76 -8.48 1.70
C ASN A 11 -3.34 -8.28 2.21
N LEU A 12 -2.35 -8.69 1.43
CA LEU A 12 -0.96 -8.49 1.80
C LEU A 12 -0.62 -7.01 1.88
N LEU A 13 -1.05 -6.23 0.89
CA LEU A 13 -0.84 -4.78 0.90
C LEU A 13 -1.50 -4.14 2.11
N LYS A 14 -2.73 -4.56 2.41
CA LYS A 14 -3.45 -4.06 3.57
C LYS A 14 -2.69 -4.35 4.87
N ASP A 15 -2.16 -5.56 5.01
CA ASP A 15 -1.41 -5.94 6.20
C ASP A 15 -0.17 -5.07 6.39
N ILE A 16 0.55 -4.80 5.30
CA ILE A 16 1.74 -3.94 5.37
C ILE A 16 1.34 -2.52 5.76
N LEU A 17 0.27 -2.00 5.16
CA LEU A 17 -0.21 -0.66 5.48
C LEU A 17 -0.68 -0.56 6.92
N GLN A 18 -1.34 -1.60 7.44
CA GLN A 18 -1.76 -1.63 8.85
C GLN A 18 -0.55 -1.60 9.78
N ASN A 19 0.49 -2.34 9.45
CA ASN A 19 1.71 -2.34 10.25
C ASN A 19 2.34 -0.95 10.26
N HIS A 20 2.34 -0.26 9.14
CA HIS A 20 2.86 1.11 9.07
C HIS A 20 2.00 2.08 9.89
N SER A 21 0.69 1.89 9.92
CA SER A 21 -0.19 2.79 10.66
C SER A 21 -0.07 2.60 12.17
N LYS A 22 0.29 1.40 12.61
CA LYS A 22 0.45 1.08 14.04
C LYS A 22 1.86 1.34 14.54
N ASP A 23 2.85 1.20 13.68
CA ASP A 23 4.25 1.28 14.04
C ASP A 23 4.96 2.22 13.06
N CYS A 24 5.48 3.31 13.58
CA CYS A 24 6.18 4.29 12.75
C CYS A 24 7.58 3.84 12.37
N CYS A 25 7.95 2.60 12.67
CA CYS A 25 9.30 2.08 12.44
C CYS A 25 9.32 1.10 11.26
N GLY A 26 8.67 1.46 10.16
CA GLY A 26 8.71 0.66 8.95
C GLY A 26 10.10 0.65 8.32
N SER A 27 10.30 -0.23 7.34
CA SER A 27 11.58 -0.38 6.67
C SER A 27 11.46 0.01 5.19
N VAL A 28 12.61 0.30 4.58
CA VAL A 28 12.67 0.56 3.14
C VAL A 28 12.18 -0.65 2.34
N SER A 29 12.48 -1.85 2.82
CA SER A 29 12.00 -3.09 2.18
C SER A 29 10.49 -3.15 2.13
N GLU A 30 9.82 -2.72 3.20
CA GLU A 30 8.36 -2.67 3.23
C GLU A 30 7.81 -1.64 2.25
N CYS A 31 8.47 -0.50 2.13
CA CYS A 31 8.08 0.50 1.14
C CYS A 31 8.23 -0.01 -0.28
N GLU A 32 9.30 -0.75 -0.55
CA GLU A 32 9.48 -1.39 -1.85
C GLU A 32 8.37 -2.41 -2.14
N GLN A 33 7.99 -3.17 -1.14
CA GLN A 33 6.93 -4.15 -1.27
C GLN A 33 5.58 -3.49 -1.53
N ILE A 34 5.31 -2.39 -0.83
CA ILE A 34 4.10 -1.59 -1.07
C ILE A 34 4.08 -1.11 -2.51
N GLU A 35 5.19 -0.57 -2.99
CA GLU A 35 5.31 -0.08 -4.37
C GLU A 35 5.02 -1.17 -5.38
N ARG A 36 5.62 -2.35 -5.19
CA ARG A 36 5.45 -3.47 -6.11
C ARG A 36 4.01 -3.99 -6.12
N LEU A 37 3.43 -4.13 -4.94
CA LEU A 37 2.06 -4.62 -4.83
C LEU A 37 1.07 -3.64 -5.44
N ALA A 38 1.23 -2.35 -5.15
CA ALA A 38 0.36 -1.33 -5.71
C ALA A 38 0.47 -1.30 -7.24
N LYS A 39 1.68 -1.39 -7.76
CA LYS A 39 1.90 -1.39 -9.20
C LYS A 39 1.24 -2.60 -9.87
N ALA A 40 1.42 -3.78 -9.28
CA ALA A 40 0.81 -5.00 -9.81
C ALA A 40 -0.71 -4.91 -9.80
N LEU A 41 -1.27 -4.35 -8.74
CA LEU A 41 -2.72 -4.23 -8.61
C LEU A 41 -3.30 -3.17 -9.54
N MET A 42 -2.54 -2.10 -9.82
CA MET A 42 -3.03 -1.05 -10.72
C MET A 42 -3.25 -1.53 -12.14
N VAL A 43 -2.53 -2.56 -12.57
CA VAL A 43 -2.71 -3.12 -13.93
C VAL A 43 -3.74 -4.24 -13.96
N ASN A 44 -4.34 -4.59 -12.83
CA ASN A 44 -5.32 -5.65 -12.77
C ASN A 44 -6.67 -5.14 -13.27
N GLN A 45 -7.26 -5.84 -14.23
CA GLN A 45 -8.52 -5.42 -14.85
C GLN A 45 -9.72 -5.56 -13.92
N ASN A 46 -9.59 -6.36 -12.86
CA ASN A 46 -10.68 -6.57 -11.91
C ASN A 46 -10.84 -5.44 -10.91
N ILE A 47 -9.91 -4.49 -10.90
CA ILE A 47 -9.94 -3.35 -9.98
C ILE A 47 -10.52 -2.15 -10.73
N ASP A 48 -11.53 -1.51 -10.15
CA ASP A 48 -12.18 -0.37 -10.77
C ASP A 48 -11.32 0.90 -10.67
N GLN A 49 -11.81 1.98 -11.26
CA GLN A 49 -11.06 3.23 -11.30
C GLN A 49 -10.84 3.83 -9.91
N THR A 50 -11.81 3.69 -9.03
CA THR A 50 -11.68 4.18 -7.66
C THR A 50 -10.56 3.44 -6.95
N GLY A 51 -10.51 2.12 -7.10
CA GLY A 51 -9.44 1.31 -6.52
C GLY A 51 -8.09 1.66 -7.12
N LYS A 52 -8.03 1.88 -8.43
CA LYS A 52 -6.77 2.25 -9.09
C LYS A 52 -6.26 3.61 -8.63
N ALA A 53 -7.15 4.56 -8.38
CA ALA A 53 -6.76 5.88 -7.88
C ALA A 53 -6.12 5.76 -6.50
N ILE A 54 -6.72 4.95 -5.62
CA ILE A 54 -6.17 4.72 -4.29
C ILE A 54 -4.82 4.02 -4.39
N LEU A 55 -4.71 3.02 -5.26
CA LEU A 55 -3.45 2.29 -5.45
C LEU A 55 -2.36 3.20 -6.00
N SER A 56 -2.72 4.18 -6.82
CA SER A 56 -1.75 5.16 -7.33
C SER A 56 -1.18 6.00 -6.19
N GLU A 57 -2.02 6.40 -5.24
CA GLU A 57 -1.56 7.13 -4.07
C GLU A 57 -0.65 6.26 -3.20
N ILE A 58 -1.04 5.00 -2.99
CA ILE A 58 -0.25 4.04 -2.22
C ILE A 58 1.09 3.80 -2.89
N TYR A 59 1.10 3.67 -4.20
CA TYR A 59 2.32 3.49 -4.99
C TYR A 59 3.28 4.66 -4.75
N SER A 60 2.76 5.89 -4.82
CA SER A 60 3.58 7.08 -4.57
C SER A 60 4.12 7.11 -3.14
N TYR A 61 3.29 6.70 -2.17
CA TYR A 61 3.73 6.62 -0.79
C TYR A 61 4.91 5.66 -0.63
N GLY A 62 4.81 4.47 -1.23
CA GLY A 62 5.88 3.49 -1.16
C GLY A 62 7.14 3.98 -1.85
N GLN A 63 6.99 4.62 -3.00
CA GLN A 63 8.11 5.15 -3.75
C GLN A 63 8.82 6.26 -2.98
N ASN A 64 8.08 7.18 -2.40
CA ASN A 64 8.64 8.27 -1.61
C ASN A 64 9.31 7.75 -0.35
N GLY A 65 8.71 6.75 0.30
CA GLY A 65 9.29 6.15 1.49
C GLY A 65 10.61 5.45 1.20
N LYS A 66 10.72 4.86 0.01
CA LYS A 66 11.94 4.17 -0.41
C LYS A 66 13.13 5.12 -0.52
N TYR A 67 12.88 6.36 -0.89
CA TYR A 67 13.93 7.34 -1.14
C TYR A 67 14.08 8.39 -0.04
N THR A 68 13.21 8.40 0.97
CA THR A 68 13.30 9.39 2.02
C THR A 68 14.42 9.06 2.99
N GLN A 69 15.04 10.10 3.55
CA GLN A 69 16.04 9.94 4.60
C GLN A 69 15.43 9.81 6.00
N HIS A 70 14.16 10.17 6.12
CA HIS A 70 13.44 10.17 7.39
C HIS A 70 12.15 9.37 7.26
N LEU A 71 12.31 8.04 7.17
CA LEU A 71 11.19 7.15 6.93
C LEU A 71 10.15 7.22 8.05
N ASP A 72 10.60 7.34 9.30
CA ASP A 72 9.69 7.44 10.43
C ASP A 72 8.81 8.68 10.35
N GLU A 73 9.36 9.82 9.93
CA GLU A 73 8.59 11.03 9.71
C GLU A 73 7.63 10.87 8.55
N HIS A 74 8.08 10.22 7.48
CA HIS A 74 7.25 9.96 6.31
C HIS A 74 6.02 9.13 6.71
N ILE A 75 6.23 8.09 7.50
CA ILE A 75 5.15 7.24 7.96
C ILE A 75 4.20 8.02 8.88
N SER A 76 4.75 8.78 9.82
CA SER A 76 3.95 9.57 10.76
C SER A 76 3.09 10.60 10.05
N ASN A 77 3.63 11.23 9.02
CA ASN A 77 2.90 12.25 8.26
C ASN A 77 1.78 11.65 7.43
N HIS A 78 1.81 10.35 7.18
CA HIS A 78 0.81 9.67 6.36
C HIS A 78 -0.10 8.73 7.15
N GLN A 79 -0.07 8.79 8.50
CA GLN A 79 -0.85 7.86 9.32
C GLN A 79 -2.34 7.95 9.05
N ASP A 80 -2.88 9.14 8.91
CA ASP A 80 -4.31 9.31 8.60
C ASP A 80 -4.63 8.71 7.24
N GLN A 81 -3.76 8.92 6.27
CA GLN A 81 -3.94 8.36 4.93
C GLN A 81 -3.81 6.84 4.95
N LEU A 82 -2.86 6.31 5.73
CA LEU A 82 -2.70 4.87 5.87
C LEU A 82 -3.97 4.21 6.41
N ASN A 83 -4.55 4.79 7.45
CA ASN A 83 -5.79 4.29 8.02
C ASN A 83 -6.93 4.35 7.00
N SER A 84 -7.00 5.45 6.26
CA SER A 84 -8.02 5.61 5.22
C SER A 84 -7.85 4.57 4.12
N TRP A 85 -6.62 4.35 3.68
CA TRP A 85 -6.35 3.35 2.63
C TRP A 85 -6.74 1.94 3.09
N VAL A 86 -6.42 1.59 4.32
CA VAL A 86 -6.79 0.28 4.87
C VAL A 86 -8.31 0.11 4.87
N ASP A 87 -9.04 1.13 5.32
CA ASP A 87 -10.50 1.09 5.32
C ASP A 87 -11.06 0.93 3.91
N GLN A 88 -10.50 1.65 2.97
CA GLN A 88 -10.96 1.59 1.58
C GLN A 88 -10.66 0.23 0.94
N ILE A 89 -9.50 -0.34 1.24
CA ILE A 89 -9.15 -1.67 0.74
C ILE A 89 -10.13 -2.71 1.31
N ASN A 90 -10.51 -2.58 2.57
CA ASN A 90 -11.49 -3.47 3.18
C ASN A 90 -12.83 -3.43 2.45
N GLN A 91 -13.19 -2.31 1.86
CA GLN A 91 -14.43 -2.19 1.11
C GLN A 91 -14.37 -2.87 -0.25
N PHE A 92 -13.18 -3.04 -0.81
CA PHE A 92 -12.99 -3.69 -2.11
C PHE A 92 -12.89 -5.20 -2.00
N SER A 93 -12.52 -5.71 -0.87
CA SER A 93 -12.24 -7.15 -0.71
C SER A 93 -13.35 -7.93 0.02
#